data_7a7baf88e06b62eb4219f6b1d4eb3a21
#
_entry.id   7a7baf88e06b62eb4219f6b1d4eb3a21
#
_cell.length_a   1.000
_cell.length_b   1.000
_cell.length_c   1.000
_cell.angle_alpha   90.00
_cell.angle_beta   90.00
_cell.angle_gamma   90.00
#
_symmetry.space_group_name_H-M   'P 1'
#
loop_
_entity.id
_entity.type
_entity.pdbx_description
1 polymer ?
#
loop_
_entity_poly.entity_id
_entity_poly.type
_entity_poly.pdbx_seq_one_letter_code
_entity_poly.pdbx_strand_id
1 'polypeptide(L)'
;MMKTRLTNIASTILLALVTSAYTPAKDTFTPAEQQQISIPTPRLFTHSNTISIDLSMLKADDYAFPLPVGKSEVIDNRQALEIKTKEGDAVKAMFAGTVRLSRNINGYGNVIVIRHNNGLETVYGNNAQNLVKVGQKVNAGQSIAIVGSEGGKTYCKFAIMVNGGRISPEIIIKLQSHKLRKKTLLCTKNGRFVDVAVKGANDANGSKKKGKNEDIDPENPFENANTFKLNLSNIEKERWAYPLPGSHVISPFGGPRRHSGVDIKTKPNDRIVAAFDGVVVKSCPFAGYGNCIRIKHSYGFETLYSHQSKNFVKVGDKVKAGQVIGLTGRTGRATTEHLHFEVFFQGRRLNPAVLFDHTNKSLQQVTLTLAKNGAVKSERNYYANK
;
A
#
# COMPACT_ATOMS: atom_id res chain seq x y z
N MET A 1 -53.85 45.86 1.77
CA MET A 1 -52.43 45.72 2.20
C MET A 1 -52.02 44.29 2.00
N MET A 2 -51.41 43.98 0.83
CA MET A 2 -50.88 42.64 0.49
C MET A 2 -49.40 42.59 0.80
N LYS A 3 -48.98 41.70 1.68
CA LYS A 3 -47.58 41.42 1.98
C LYS A 3 -47.07 40.33 1.04
N THR A 4 -46.20 40.70 0.10
CA THR A 4 -45.46 39.81 -0.78
C THR A 4 -44.33 39.16 0.01
N ARG A 5 -44.28 37.83 0.08
CA ARG A 5 -43.15 37.05 0.58
C ARG A 5 -42.20 36.80 -0.57
N LEU A 6 -40.95 37.30 -0.45
CA LEU A 6 -39.82 36.90 -1.28
C LEU A 6 -39.32 35.52 -0.79
N THR A 7 -39.41 34.53 -1.64
CA THR A 7 -38.75 33.23 -1.47
C THR A 7 -37.39 33.29 -2.14
N ASN A 8 -36.33 33.22 -1.32
CA ASN A 8 -34.97 33.03 -1.81
C ASN A 8 -34.80 31.59 -2.28
N ILE A 9 -34.61 31.40 -3.59
CA ILE A 9 -34.23 30.14 -4.18
C ILE A 9 -32.68 30.14 -4.22
N ALA A 10 -32.05 29.43 -3.28
CA ALA A 10 -30.66 29.14 -3.34
C ALA A 10 -30.44 28.03 -4.37
N SER A 11 -29.92 28.38 -5.55
CA SER A 11 -29.51 27.41 -6.57
C SER A 11 -28.20 26.73 -6.12
N THR A 12 -28.32 25.53 -5.58
CA THR A 12 -27.20 24.64 -5.34
C THR A 12 -26.79 24.04 -6.68
N ILE A 13 -25.71 24.54 -7.28
CA ILE A 13 -25.11 23.93 -8.46
C ILE A 13 -24.39 22.66 -7.99
N LEU A 14 -25.06 21.51 -8.15
CA LEU A 14 -24.48 20.18 -7.96
C LEU A 14 -23.56 19.91 -9.17
N LEU A 15 -22.26 20.11 -9.00
CA LEU A 15 -21.27 19.75 -10.01
C LEU A 15 -21.14 18.22 -10.04
N ALA A 16 -21.97 17.57 -10.84
CA ALA A 16 -21.87 16.14 -11.10
C ALA A 16 -20.57 15.89 -11.89
N LEU A 17 -19.55 15.39 -11.22
CA LEU A 17 -18.38 14.77 -11.86
C LEU A 17 -18.87 13.51 -12.59
N VAL A 18 -19.15 13.64 -13.87
CA VAL A 18 -19.41 12.49 -14.76
C VAL A 18 -18.10 11.74 -14.92
N THR A 19 -17.86 10.75 -14.07
CA THR A 19 -16.87 9.73 -14.31
C THR A 19 -17.38 8.84 -15.43
N SER A 20 -17.03 9.14 -16.69
CA SER A 20 -17.35 8.23 -17.78
C SER A 20 -16.55 6.95 -17.62
N ALA A 21 -17.23 5.89 -17.18
CA ALA A 21 -16.66 4.55 -17.19
C ALA A 21 -16.41 4.14 -18.65
N TYR A 22 -15.18 3.73 -18.96
CA TYR A 22 -14.86 3.10 -20.23
C TYR A 22 -15.68 1.82 -20.39
N THR A 23 -16.57 1.77 -21.38
CA THR A 23 -17.26 0.56 -21.81
C THR A 23 -16.48 -0.07 -22.96
N PRO A 24 -15.82 -1.22 -22.77
CA PRO A 24 -15.10 -1.88 -23.85
C PRO A 24 -16.10 -2.28 -24.95
N ALA A 25 -15.76 -1.97 -26.22
CA ALA A 25 -16.50 -2.46 -27.36
C ALA A 25 -16.38 -3.99 -27.41
N LYS A 26 -17.41 -4.66 -28.01
CA LYS A 26 -17.41 -6.13 -28.27
C LYS A 26 -16.00 -6.60 -28.65
N ASP A 27 -15.56 -7.72 -28.09
CA ASP A 27 -14.20 -8.32 -28.08
C ASP A 27 -13.58 -8.65 -29.48
N THR A 28 -13.85 -7.86 -30.51
CA THR A 28 -13.27 -8.01 -31.84
C THR A 28 -12.20 -6.96 -32.07
N PHE A 29 -10.93 -7.37 -32.03
CA PHE A 29 -9.80 -6.51 -32.33
C PHE A 29 -9.58 -6.41 -33.83
N THR A 30 -9.29 -5.20 -34.32
CA THR A 30 -8.93 -4.96 -35.72
C THR A 30 -7.60 -5.65 -36.09
N PRO A 31 -7.32 -5.92 -37.36
CA PRO A 31 -6.04 -6.50 -37.78
C PRO A 31 -4.83 -5.67 -37.29
N ALA A 32 -4.92 -4.33 -37.28
CA ALA A 32 -3.87 -3.47 -36.77
C ALA A 32 -3.63 -3.66 -35.27
N GLU A 33 -4.70 -3.77 -34.48
CA GLU A 33 -4.61 -4.05 -33.04
C GLU A 33 -3.99 -5.41 -32.73
N GLN A 34 -4.17 -6.40 -33.60
CA GLN A 34 -3.61 -7.74 -33.46
C GLN A 34 -2.15 -7.86 -33.90
N GLN A 35 -1.62 -6.82 -34.60
CA GLN A 35 -0.26 -6.83 -35.16
C GLN A 35 0.71 -5.88 -34.47
N GLN A 36 0.22 -4.83 -33.82
CA GLN A 36 1.06 -3.78 -33.23
C GLN A 36 0.94 -3.77 -31.71
N ILE A 37 2.07 -3.71 -31.00
CA ILE A 37 2.09 -3.60 -29.54
C ILE A 37 1.56 -2.21 -29.13
N SER A 38 2.14 -1.14 -29.69
CA SER A 38 1.78 0.25 -29.38
C SER A 38 0.79 0.78 -30.39
N ILE A 39 -0.49 0.76 -30.06
CA ILE A 39 -1.58 1.29 -30.88
C ILE A 39 -2.61 1.97 -29.98
N PRO A 40 -3.21 3.12 -30.36
CA PRO A 40 -4.24 3.75 -29.56
C PRO A 40 -5.42 2.83 -29.29
N THR A 41 -5.92 2.86 -28.04
CA THR A 41 -7.09 2.08 -27.62
C THR A 41 -8.34 2.77 -28.16
N PRO A 42 -9.14 2.09 -29.04
CA PRO A 42 -10.36 2.68 -29.58
C PRO A 42 -11.30 3.15 -28.46
N ARG A 43 -11.89 4.33 -28.65
CA ARG A 43 -12.89 4.94 -27.76
C ARG A 43 -12.44 5.26 -26.33
N LEU A 44 -11.17 5.06 -25.95
CA LEU A 44 -10.71 5.32 -24.59
C LEU A 44 -10.88 6.80 -24.18
N PHE A 45 -10.68 7.73 -25.09
CA PHE A 45 -10.78 9.18 -24.87
C PHE A 45 -11.89 9.86 -25.68
N THR A 46 -12.99 9.15 -26.01
CA THR A 46 -14.09 9.69 -26.83
C THR A 46 -14.86 10.79 -26.14
N HIS A 47 -15.07 10.67 -24.84
CA HIS A 47 -15.93 11.58 -24.06
C HIS A 47 -15.16 12.60 -23.23
N SER A 48 -13.85 12.40 -23.05
CA SER A 48 -12.99 13.30 -22.27
C SER A 48 -11.54 13.10 -22.65
N ASN A 49 -10.75 14.16 -22.60
CA ASN A 49 -9.29 14.05 -22.71
C ASN A 49 -8.63 13.49 -21.44
N THR A 50 -9.38 13.26 -20.36
CA THR A 50 -8.89 12.68 -19.13
C THR A 50 -9.78 11.52 -18.70
N ILE A 51 -9.18 10.38 -18.37
CA ILE A 51 -9.83 9.22 -17.77
C ILE A 51 -9.24 8.93 -16.39
N SER A 52 -10.06 8.34 -15.53
CA SER A 52 -9.65 7.90 -14.19
C SER A 52 -9.59 6.37 -14.14
N ILE A 53 -8.44 5.82 -13.74
CA ILE A 53 -8.26 4.38 -13.55
C ILE A 53 -8.09 4.13 -12.05
N ASP A 54 -9.13 3.56 -11.43
CA ASP A 54 -9.13 3.31 -9.99
C ASP A 54 -8.61 1.90 -9.66
N LEU A 55 -7.41 1.83 -9.06
CA LEU A 55 -6.81 0.60 -8.58
C LEU A 55 -7.01 0.41 -7.06
N SER A 56 -7.62 1.39 -6.37
CA SER A 56 -7.79 1.35 -4.91
C SER A 56 -8.79 0.29 -4.46
N MET A 57 -9.82 0.03 -5.30
CA MET A 57 -10.91 -0.90 -5.01
C MET A 57 -10.60 -2.35 -5.38
N LEU A 58 -9.47 -2.63 -6.03
CA LEU A 58 -9.10 -3.98 -6.44
C LEU A 58 -8.85 -4.88 -5.22
N LYS A 59 -9.44 -6.07 -5.23
CA LYS A 59 -9.23 -7.12 -4.22
C LYS A 59 -7.91 -7.85 -4.46
N ALA A 60 -7.50 -8.71 -3.54
CA ALA A 60 -6.27 -9.49 -3.67
C ALA A 60 -6.27 -10.39 -4.93
N ASP A 61 -7.43 -10.97 -5.25
CA ASP A 61 -7.59 -11.88 -6.38
C ASP A 61 -7.76 -11.17 -7.74
N ASP A 62 -7.94 -9.85 -7.74
CA ASP A 62 -8.04 -9.04 -8.96
C ASP A 62 -6.66 -8.68 -9.55
N TYR A 63 -5.57 -9.07 -8.88
CA TYR A 63 -4.20 -8.74 -9.24
C TYR A 63 -3.25 -9.92 -9.02
N ALA A 64 -2.33 -10.12 -9.94
CA ALA A 64 -1.18 -11.00 -9.78
C ALA A 64 0.07 -10.36 -10.40
N PHE A 65 1.23 -10.54 -9.76
CA PHE A 65 2.49 -10.13 -10.37
C PHE A 65 2.86 -11.14 -11.47
N PRO A 66 3.38 -10.70 -12.64
CA PRO A 66 3.62 -11.59 -13.79
C PRO A 66 4.49 -12.82 -13.50
N LEU A 67 5.52 -12.67 -12.66
CA LEU A 67 6.39 -13.75 -12.20
C LEU A 67 6.62 -13.60 -10.68
N PRO A 68 5.76 -14.19 -9.83
CA PRO A 68 5.74 -13.92 -8.39
C PRO A 68 7.08 -14.17 -7.65
N VAL A 69 7.90 -15.09 -8.14
CA VAL A 69 9.23 -15.43 -7.59
C VAL A 69 10.38 -14.73 -8.31
N GLY A 70 10.08 -13.95 -9.38
CA GLY A 70 11.08 -13.29 -10.20
C GLY A 70 11.69 -12.05 -9.52
N LYS A 71 12.90 -11.67 -9.98
CA LYS A 71 13.55 -10.41 -9.57
C LYS A 71 13.34 -9.36 -10.66
N SER A 72 12.77 -8.22 -10.29
CA SER A 72 12.43 -7.14 -11.20
C SER A 72 13.55 -6.13 -11.31
N GLU A 73 13.87 -5.73 -12.53
CA GLU A 73 14.77 -4.63 -12.85
C GLU A 73 14.07 -3.65 -13.81
N VAL A 74 14.22 -2.36 -13.56
CA VAL A 74 13.60 -1.32 -14.41
C VAL A 74 14.47 -1.08 -15.62
N ILE A 75 13.87 -1.12 -16.80
CA ILE A 75 14.54 -0.94 -18.09
C ILE A 75 13.78 0.07 -18.98
N ASP A 76 14.29 0.34 -20.20
CA ASP A 76 13.65 1.16 -21.21
C ASP A 76 13.23 2.57 -20.68
N ASN A 77 14.17 3.31 -20.06
CA ASN A 77 13.90 4.62 -19.45
C ASN A 77 12.73 4.60 -18.46
N ARG A 78 12.67 3.57 -17.60
CA ARG A 78 11.64 3.32 -16.59
C ARG A 78 10.25 3.00 -17.15
N GLN A 79 10.16 2.57 -18.41
CA GLN A 79 8.89 2.25 -19.07
C GLN A 79 8.62 0.75 -19.23
N ALA A 80 9.52 -0.11 -18.72
CA ALA A 80 9.36 -1.56 -18.70
C ALA A 80 10.12 -2.19 -17.53
N LEU A 81 9.81 -3.47 -17.27
CA LEU A 81 10.54 -4.33 -16.34
C LEU A 81 11.16 -5.49 -17.09
N GLU A 82 12.38 -5.83 -16.74
CA GLU A 82 12.94 -7.15 -16.95
C GLU A 82 12.74 -7.95 -15.65
N ILE A 83 11.95 -9.03 -15.72
CA ILE A 83 11.65 -9.87 -14.55
C ILE A 83 12.39 -11.18 -14.74
N LYS A 84 13.57 -11.30 -14.08
CA LYS A 84 14.46 -12.46 -14.14
C LYS A 84 13.90 -13.62 -13.31
N THR A 85 13.93 -14.83 -13.84
CA THR A 85 13.40 -16.02 -13.19
C THR A 85 14.10 -17.29 -13.69
N LYS A 86 13.51 -18.46 -13.47
CA LYS A 86 14.00 -19.75 -13.94
C LYS A 86 13.30 -20.17 -15.24
N GLU A 87 13.99 -20.98 -16.03
CA GLU A 87 13.41 -21.60 -17.22
C GLU A 87 12.20 -22.48 -16.84
N GLY A 88 11.17 -22.45 -17.69
CA GLY A 88 9.93 -23.17 -17.48
C GLY A 88 8.90 -22.48 -16.60
N ASP A 89 9.25 -21.36 -15.94
CA ASP A 89 8.29 -20.62 -15.11
C ASP A 89 7.14 -20.05 -15.94
N ALA A 90 5.94 -20.13 -15.36
CA ALA A 90 4.72 -19.64 -16.00
C ALA A 90 4.53 -18.15 -15.77
N VAL A 91 4.39 -17.39 -16.85
CA VAL A 91 4.03 -15.96 -16.83
C VAL A 91 2.52 -15.84 -16.55
N LYS A 92 2.15 -15.00 -15.58
CA LYS A 92 0.78 -14.79 -15.12
C LYS A 92 0.20 -13.50 -15.69
N ALA A 93 -1.10 -13.52 -16.05
CA ALA A 93 -1.83 -12.28 -16.36
C ALA A 93 -1.93 -11.40 -15.12
N MET A 94 -1.55 -10.12 -15.24
CA MET A 94 -1.55 -9.17 -14.11
C MET A 94 -2.97 -8.85 -13.63
N PHE A 95 -3.90 -8.67 -14.56
CA PHE A 95 -5.32 -8.38 -14.32
C PHE A 95 -6.18 -9.26 -15.25
N ALA A 96 -7.47 -9.36 -14.93
CA ALA A 96 -8.44 -9.92 -15.85
C ALA A 96 -8.58 -9.06 -17.11
N GLY A 97 -8.76 -9.68 -18.29
CA GLY A 97 -8.88 -8.95 -19.54
C GLY A 97 -9.05 -9.87 -20.75
N THR A 98 -8.91 -9.28 -21.95
CA THR A 98 -9.00 -10.00 -23.23
C THR A 98 -7.68 -9.90 -23.98
N VAL A 99 -7.17 -11.01 -24.47
CA VAL A 99 -5.92 -11.08 -25.24
C VAL A 99 -6.11 -10.36 -26.56
N ARG A 100 -5.39 -9.24 -26.76
CA ARG A 100 -5.46 -8.44 -27.97
C ARG A 100 -4.45 -8.88 -29.03
N LEU A 101 -3.28 -9.32 -28.57
CA LEU A 101 -2.18 -9.76 -29.40
C LEU A 101 -1.51 -10.98 -28.78
N SER A 102 -1.20 -11.99 -29.59
CA SER A 102 -0.45 -13.20 -29.18
C SER A 102 0.28 -13.75 -30.40
N ARG A 103 1.54 -13.35 -30.58
CA ARG A 103 2.38 -13.73 -31.74
C ARG A 103 3.85 -13.45 -31.49
N ASN A 104 4.71 -13.89 -32.43
CA ASN A 104 6.10 -13.45 -32.48
C ASN A 104 6.21 -12.06 -33.11
N ILE A 105 7.00 -11.17 -32.49
CA ILE A 105 7.33 -9.82 -32.98
C ILE A 105 8.83 -9.61 -32.83
N ASN A 106 9.49 -9.16 -33.88
CA ASN A 106 10.91 -8.87 -33.86
C ASN A 106 11.28 -7.90 -32.72
N GLY A 107 12.31 -8.20 -31.94
CA GLY A 107 12.76 -7.46 -30.74
C GLY A 107 11.94 -7.70 -29.47
N TYR A 108 10.89 -8.53 -29.53
CA TYR A 108 10.07 -8.92 -28.37
C TYR A 108 9.97 -10.44 -28.18
N GLY A 109 10.40 -11.23 -29.18
CA GLY A 109 10.14 -12.67 -29.21
C GLY A 109 8.63 -12.98 -29.27
N ASN A 110 8.21 -14.10 -28.70
CA ASN A 110 6.78 -14.33 -28.54
C ASN A 110 6.24 -13.35 -27.49
N VAL A 111 5.21 -12.59 -27.87
CA VAL A 111 4.65 -11.54 -27.04
C VAL A 111 3.14 -11.66 -26.94
N ILE A 112 2.62 -11.32 -25.78
CA ILE A 112 1.19 -11.23 -25.49
C ILE A 112 0.89 -9.79 -25.06
N VAL A 113 -0.22 -9.23 -25.57
CA VAL A 113 -0.82 -8.00 -25.06
C VAL A 113 -2.24 -8.30 -24.61
N ILE A 114 -2.54 -7.93 -23.36
CA ILE A 114 -3.88 -8.06 -22.78
C ILE A 114 -4.47 -6.68 -22.57
N ARG A 115 -5.69 -6.46 -23.09
CA ARG A 115 -6.50 -5.27 -22.80
C ARG A 115 -7.41 -5.53 -21.60
N HIS A 116 -7.38 -4.61 -20.64
CA HIS A 116 -8.17 -4.69 -19.42
C HIS A 116 -9.37 -3.74 -19.48
N ASN A 117 -10.44 -4.07 -18.74
CA ASN A 117 -11.67 -3.28 -18.74
C ASN A 117 -11.55 -1.85 -18.22
N ASN A 118 -10.46 -1.54 -17.51
CA ASN A 118 -10.17 -0.21 -16.97
C ASN A 118 -9.37 0.69 -17.93
N GLY A 119 -9.08 0.22 -19.16
CA GLY A 119 -8.32 0.98 -20.16
C GLY A 119 -6.80 0.79 -20.12
N LEU A 120 -6.28 0.01 -19.17
CA LEU A 120 -4.89 -0.43 -19.20
C LEU A 120 -4.68 -1.54 -20.23
N GLU A 121 -3.47 -1.64 -20.74
CA GLU A 121 -2.96 -2.82 -21.43
C GLU A 121 -1.66 -3.29 -20.79
N THR A 122 -1.45 -4.60 -20.71
CA THR A 122 -0.19 -5.20 -20.24
C THR A 122 0.47 -6.00 -21.33
N VAL A 123 1.79 -5.90 -21.41
CA VAL A 123 2.64 -6.53 -22.44
C VAL A 123 3.57 -7.52 -21.76
N TYR A 124 3.63 -8.74 -22.29
CA TYR A 124 4.47 -9.83 -21.79
C TYR A 124 5.30 -10.37 -22.96
N GLY A 125 6.55 -9.97 -23.05
CA GLY A 125 7.50 -10.35 -24.11
C GLY A 125 8.58 -11.31 -23.63
N ASN A 126 9.35 -11.80 -24.61
CA ASN A 126 10.37 -12.83 -24.40
C ASN A 126 9.80 -14.15 -23.87
N ASN A 127 8.63 -14.58 -24.37
CA ASN A 127 8.05 -15.85 -24.02
C ASN A 127 8.64 -16.97 -24.88
N ALA A 128 8.96 -18.12 -24.29
CA ALA A 128 9.26 -19.34 -25.03
C ALA A 128 8.01 -19.82 -25.78
N GLN A 129 6.86 -19.79 -25.10
CA GLN A 129 5.59 -20.22 -25.63
C GLN A 129 4.45 -19.34 -25.11
N ASN A 130 3.57 -18.87 -26.00
CA ASN A 130 2.29 -18.27 -25.64
C ASN A 130 1.26 -19.38 -25.45
N LEU A 131 0.55 -19.39 -24.31
CA LEU A 131 -0.49 -20.39 -23.96
C LEU A 131 -1.90 -19.90 -24.28
N VAL A 132 -2.05 -18.65 -24.70
CA VAL A 132 -3.34 -18.01 -25.00
C VAL A 132 -3.33 -17.38 -26.38
N LYS A 133 -4.51 -17.24 -26.97
CA LYS A 133 -4.72 -16.70 -28.32
C LYS A 133 -5.60 -15.45 -28.31
N VAL A 134 -5.53 -14.66 -29.38
CA VAL A 134 -6.34 -13.44 -29.57
C VAL A 134 -7.83 -13.74 -29.37
N GLY A 135 -8.52 -12.83 -28.68
CA GLY A 135 -9.94 -12.94 -28.30
C GLY A 135 -10.20 -13.75 -27.03
N GLN A 136 -9.22 -14.47 -26.51
CA GLN A 136 -9.38 -15.25 -25.28
C GLN A 136 -9.48 -14.33 -24.06
N LYS A 137 -10.48 -14.54 -23.20
CA LYS A 137 -10.61 -13.92 -21.88
C LYS A 137 -9.71 -14.63 -20.89
N VAL A 138 -9.03 -13.87 -20.05
CA VAL A 138 -8.14 -14.38 -19.00
C VAL A 138 -8.47 -13.71 -17.66
N ASN A 139 -8.26 -14.45 -16.57
CA ASN A 139 -8.38 -13.95 -15.22
C ASN A 139 -7.02 -13.49 -14.68
N ALA A 140 -7.01 -12.61 -13.66
CA ALA A 140 -5.80 -12.31 -12.94
C ALA A 140 -5.16 -13.59 -12.38
N GLY A 141 -3.83 -13.72 -12.47
CA GLY A 141 -3.11 -14.90 -12.00
C GLY A 141 -3.17 -16.11 -12.92
N GLN A 142 -3.96 -16.10 -14.00
CA GLN A 142 -3.97 -17.16 -15.00
C GLN A 142 -2.62 -17.27 -15.70
N SER A 143 -2.10 -18.50 -15.90
CA SER A 143 -0.91 -18.74 -16.73
C SER A 143 -1.22 -18.43 -18.19
N ILE A 144 -0.44 -17.55 -18.80
CA ILE A 144 -0.65 -17.08 -20.19
C ILE A 144 0.51 -17.41 -21.10
N ALA A 145 1.70 -17.63 -20.53
CA ALA A 145 2.90 -18.00 -21.30
C ALA A 145 3.87 -18.81 -20.43
N ILE A 146 4.86 -19.40 -21.08
CA ILE A 146 6.10 -19.89 -20.46
C ILE A 146 7.20 -18.89 -20.78
N VAL A 147 7.98 -18.54 -19.77
CA VAL A 147 9.09 -17.58 -19.91
C VAL A 147 10.16 -18.10 -20.87
N GLY A 148 10.72 -17.20 -21.67
CA GLY A 148 11.80 -17.53 -22.62
C GLY A 148 13.18 -17.13 -22.10
N SER A 149 14.19 -17.64 -22.80
CA SER A 149 15.60 -17.32 -22.55
C SER A 149 16.20 -16.65 -23.79
N GLU A 150 16.98 -15.59 -23.57
CA GLU A 150 17.71 -14.85 -24.60
C GLU A 150 19.10 -14.51 -24.06
N GLY A 151 20.16 -14.77 -24.84
CA GLY A 151 21.53 -14.49 -24.44
C GLY A 151 21.96 -15.16 -23.11
N GLY A 152 21.43 -16.35 -22.82
CA GLY A 152 21.71 -17.09 -21.57
C GLY A 152 20.99 -16.55 -20.33
N LYS A 153 20.04 -15.60 -20.50
CA LYS A 153 19.23 -15.06 -19.42
C LYS A 153 17.77 -15.43 -19.62
N THR A 154 17.13 -15.93 -18.58
CA THR A 154 15.69 -16.23 -18.54
C THR A 154 14.94 -15.10 -17.88
N TYR A 155 14.06 -14.43 -18.64
CA TYR A 155 13.32 -13.27 -18.15
C TYR A 155 12.03 -13.02 -18.94
N CYS A 156 11.08 -12.34 -18.32
CA CYS A 156 9.93 -11.73 -19.01
C CYS A 156 10.17 -10.23 -19.16
N LYS A 157 10.02 -9.70 -20.39
CA LYS A 157 9.97 -8.26 -20.64
C LYS A 157 8.55 -7.78 -20.45
N PHE A 158 8.29 -7.06 -19.36
CA PHE A 158 6.95 -6.64 -18.97
C PHE A 158 6.78 -5.13 -19.10
N ALA A 159 5.65 -4.68 -19.68
CA ALA A 159 5.30 -3.26 -19.73
C ALA A 159 3.80 -3.04 -19.50
N ILE A 160 3.46 -1.82 -19.08
CA ILE A 160 2.08 -1.35 -18.92
C ILE A 160 1.85 -0.18 -19.85
N MET A 161 0.68 -0.15 -20.49
CA MET A 161 0.34 0.88 -21.47
C MET A 161 -1.06 1.47 -21.17
N VAL A 162 -1.21 2.72 -21.58
CA VAL A 162 -2.49 3.43 -21.71
C VAL A 162 -2.54 4.04 -23.09
N ASN A 163 -3.57 3.77 -23.87
CA ASN A 163 -3.74 4.29 -25.22
C ASN A 163 -2.53 4.05 -26.15
N GLY A 164 -1.88 2.89 -26.01
CA GLY A 164 -0.69 2.53 -26.77
C GLY A 164 0.62 3.15 -26.29
N GLY A 165 0.57 4.10 -25.37
CA GLY A 165 1.75 4.69 -24.72
C GLY A 165 2.16 3.90 -23.47
N ARG A 166 3.47 3.65 -23.32
CA ARG A 166 4.00 3.00 -22.11
C ARG A 166 4.02 3.97 -20.94
N ILE A 167 3.71 3.46 -19.77
CA ILE A 167 3.82 4.17 -18.50
C ILE A 167 4.81 3.44 -17.59
N SER A 168 5.39 4.15 -16.62
CA SER A 168 6.29 3.50 -15.65
C SER A 168 5.52 2.47 -14.83
N PRO A 169 5.94 1.18 -14.83
CA PRO A 169 5.31 0.16 -14.00
C PRO A 169 5.36 0.50 -12.50
N GLU A 170 6.34 1.28 -12.07
CA GLU A 170 6.49 1.69 -10.66
C GLU A 170 5.34 2.57 -10.15
N ILE A 171 4.59 3.23 -11.05
CA ILE A 171 3.38 3.99 -10.67
C ILE A 171 2.29 3.04 -10.17
N ILE A 172 2.27 1.80 -10.66
CA ILE A 172 1.25 0.78 -10.39
C ILE A 172 1.76 -0.30 -9.44
N ILE A 173 3.04 -0.68 -9.53
CA ILE A 173 3.62 -1.82 -8.81
C ILE A 173 4.69 -1.36 -7.82
N LYS A 174 4.73 -1.96 -6.65
CA LYS A 174 5.84 -1.91 -5.70
C LYS A 174 6.81 -3.05 -6.07
N LEU A 175 7.94 -2.72 -6.70
CA LEU A 175 8.80 -3.72 -7.33
C LEU A 175 9.41 -4.73 -6.36
N GLN A 176 9.78 -4.31 -5.13
CA GLN A 176 10.41 -5.20 -4.16
C GLN A 176 9.43 -6.19 -3.54
N SER A 177 8.17 -5.78 -3.34
CA SER A 177 7.14 -6.62 -2.71
C SER A 177 6.18 -7.23 -3.72
N HIS A 178 6.29 -6.89 -5.00
CA HIS A 178 5.40 -7.27 -6.09
C HIS A 178 3.92 -6.91 -5.84
N LYS A 179 3.65 -6.00 -4.90
CA LYS A 179 2.29 -5.59 -4.54
C LYS A 179 1.79 -4.45 -5.43
N LEU A 180 0.50 -4.44 -5.69
CA LEU A 180 -0.19 -3.34 -6.38
C LEU A 180 -0.19 -2.08 -5.50
N ARG A 181 0.08 -0.92 -6.11
CA ARG A 181 -0.19 0.39 -5.49
C ARG A 181 -1.67 0.70 -5.66
N LYS A 182 -2.42 0.64 -4.56
CA LYS A 182 -3.86 0.90 -4.55
C LYS A 182 -4.16 2.40 -4.63
N LYS A 183 -4.12 2.93 -5.85
CA LYS A 183 -4.28 4.36 -6.15
C LYS A 183 -5.21 4.57 -7.34
N THR A 184 -5.75 5.77 -7.45
CA THR A 184 -6.46 6.21 -8.65
C THR A 184 -5.51 7.00 -9.54
N LEU A 185 -5.37 6.57 -10.80
CA LEU A 185 -4.56 7.24 -11.81
C LEU A 185 -5.45 8.18 -12.61
N LEU A 186 -4.95 9.39 -12.88
CA LEU A 186 -5.52 10.32 -13.86
C LEU A 186 -4.67 10.25 -15.11
N CYS A 187 -5.25 9.79 -16.21
CA CYS A 187 -4.59 9.64 -17.49
C CYS A 187 -5.13 10.72 -18.45
N THR A 188 -4.31 11.70 -18.81
CA THR A 188 -4.69 12.81 -19.69
C THR A 188 -4.05 12.64 -21.05
N LYS A 189 -4.86 12.63 -22.11
CA LYS A 189 -4.38 12.55 -23.49
C LYS A 189 -3.63 13.83 -23.86
N ASN A 190 -2.40 13.68 -24.33
CA ASN A 190 -1.52 14.75 -24.79
C ASN A 190 -1.00 14.39 -26.19
N GLY A 191 -1.73 14.80 -27.25
CA GLY A 191 -1.45 14.37 -28.61
C GLY A 191 -1.53 12.85 -28.76
N ARG A 192 -0.42 12.21 -29.15
CA ARG A 192 -0.29 10.74 -29.22
C ARG A 192 0.16 10.09 -27.91
N PHE A 193 0.53 10.88 -26.90
CA PHE A 193 0.98 10.42 -25.59
C PHE A 193 -0.15 10.50 -24.55
N VAL A 194 0.09 9.92 -23.40
CA VAL A 194 -0.78 10.02 -22.24
C VAL A 194 0.06 10.38 -21.04
N ASP A 195 -0.25 11.52 -20.41
CA ASP A 195 0.32 11.92 -19.15
C ASP A 195 -0.42 11.19 -18.02
N VAL A 196 0.32 10.58 -17.10
CA VAL A 196 -0.26 9.82 -15.99
C VAL A 196 0.14 10.47 -14.68
N ALA A 197 -0.87 10.90 -13.91
CA ALA A 197 -0.73 11.43 -12.57
C ALA A 197 -1.50 10.57 -11.57
N VAL A 198 -1.10 10.57 -10.30
CA VAL A 198 -1.86 9.95 -9.22
C VAL A 198 -2.85 10.98 -8.68
N LYS A 199 -4.14 10.62 -8.60
CA LYS A 199 -5.19 11.50 -8.05
C LYS A 199 -4.87 11.86 -6.60
N GLY A 200 -4.93 13.16 -6.27
CA GLY A 200 -4.53 13.67 -4.94
C GLY A 200 -3.06 14.08 -4.83
N ALA A 201 -2.22 13.81 -5.84
CA ALA A 201 -0.82 14.24 -5.83
C ALA A 201 -0.62 15.71 -6.24
N ASN A 202 -1.60 16.34 -6.92
CA ASN A 202 -1.49 17.71 -7.42
C ASN A 202 -2.86 18.42 -7.45
N ASP A 203 -3.31 18.93 -6.32
CA ASP A 203 -4.28 20.00 -6.31
C ASP A 203 -3.63 21.24 -5.64
N ALA A 204 -2.73 21.90 -6.36
CA ALA A 204 -2.42 23.34 -6.22
C ALA A 204 -1.31 23.73 -7.19
N ASN A 205 -1.60 24.69 -8.04
CA ASN A 205 -0.72 25.60 -8.79
C ASN A 205 0.79 25.44 -8.62
N GLY A 206 1.45 25.31 -9.76
CA GLY A 206 2.89 25.34 -9.99
C GLY A 206 3.76 26.00 -8.93
N SER A 207 4.27 25.20 -8.05
CA SER A 207 5.50 25.47 -7.31
C SER A 207 5.99 24.14 -6.75
N LYS A 208 7.23 23.78 -7.09
CA LYS A 208 7.94 22.66 -6.51
C LYS A 208 7.96 22.82 -4.98
N LYS A 209 6.99 22.25 -4.25
CA LYS A 209 7.09 21.99 -2.82
C LYS A 209 7.43 20.52 -2.62
N LYS A 210 8.69 20.25 -2.29
CA LYS A 210 9.14 19.04 -1.62
C LYS A 210 8.26 18.81 -0.39
N GLY A 211 7.62 17.64 -0.30
CA GLY A 211 7.06 17.13 0.95
C GLY A 211 5.55 17.05 1.00
N LYS A 212 4.97 15.96 0.51
CA LYS A 212 3.71 15.42 1.03
C LYS A 212 3.78 13.90 1.09
N ASN A 213 3.39 13.40 2.25
CA ASN A 213 3.51 12.02 2.75
C ASN A 213 2.56 10.99 2.11
N GLU A 214 2.07 11.20 0.89
CA GLU A 214 0.98 10.39 0.33
C GLU A 214 1.43 9.12 -0.40
N ASP A 215 2.75 8.87 -0.46
CA ASP A 215 3.33 7.74 -1.21
C ASP A 215 4.24 6.82 -0.41
N ILE A 216 4.12 6.85 0.93
CA ILE A 216 4.99 6.04 1.79
C ILE A 216 4.44 4.62 1.84
N ASP A 217 5.24 3.65 1.37
CA ASP A 217 4.90 2.24 1.57
C ASP A 217 4.94 1.88 3.06
N PRO A 218 3.82 1.51 3.67
CA PRO A 218 3.79 1.14 5.08
C PRO A 218 4.72 -0.03 5.45
N GLU A 219 5.02 -0.92 4.49
CA GLU A 219 5.92 -2.07 4.68
C GLU A 219 7.39 -1.73 4.42
N ASN A 220 7.65 -0.73 3.55
CA ASN A 220 9.00 -0.27 3.22
C ASN A 220 9.04 1.27 3.11
N PRO A 221 8.88 1.98 4.23
CA PRO A 221 8.69 3.44 4.23
C PRO A 221 9.93 4.22 3.76
N PHE A 222 11.09 3.57 3.68
CA PHE A 222 12.36 4.18 3.26
C PHE A 222 12.83 3.72 1.86
N GLU A 223 11.92 3.18 1.04
CA GLU A 223 12.26 2.75 -0.32
C GLU A 223 12.83 3.89 -1.17
N ASN A 224 12.19 5.07 -1.07
CA ASN A 224 12.49 6.21 -1.94
C ASN A 224 13.06 7.44 -1.19
N ALA A 225 13.18 7.38 0.13
CA ALA A 225 13.65 8.52 0.93
C ALA A 225 14.29 8.07 2.25
N ASN A 226 15.27 8.81 2.73
CA ASN A 226 15.88 8.58 4.04
C ASN A 226 15.03 9.10 5.21
N THR A 227 14.00 9.89 4.93
CA THR A 227 13.06 10.43 5.92
C THR A 227 11.67 10.51 5.33
N PHE A 228 10.64 10.36 6.19
CA PHE A 228 9.26 10.64 5.83
C PHE A 228 8.51 11.27 7.01
N LYS A 229 7.35 11.87 6.72
CA LYS A 229 6.45 12.43 7.74
C LYS A 229 5.23 11.53 7.91
N LEU A 230 4.85 11.24 9.14
CA LEU A 230 3.65 10.50 9.51
C LEU A 230 2.79 11.39 10.43
N ASN A 231 1.63 11.83 9.92
CA ASN A 231 0.68 12.57 10.73
C ASN A 231 -0.20 11.59 11.51
N LEU A 232 -0.06 11.55 12.83
CA LEU A 232 -0.82 10.65 13.69
C LEU A 232 -2.31 11.00 13.74
N SER A 233 -2.68 12.26 13.52
CA SER A 233 -4.08 12.71 13.48
C SER A 233 -4.87 12.12 12.29
N ASN A 234 -4.17 11.67 11.23
CA ASN A 234 -4.78 11.07 10.05
C ASN A 234 -4.96 9.56 10.15
N ILE A 235 -4.55 8.94 11.27
CA ILE A 235 -4.75 7.51 11.50
C ILE A 235 -6.21 7.30 11.93
N GLU A 236 -6.95 6.55 11.13
CA GLU A 236 -8.35 6.19 11.40
C GLU A 236 -8.51 5.51 12.77
N LYS A 237 -9.62 5.78 13.45
CA LYS A 237 -9.85 5.30 14.83
C LYS A 237 -9.81 3.78 14.94
N GLU A 238 -10.19 3.08 13.92
CA GLU A 238 -10.22 1.61 13.83
C GLU A 238 -8.84 0.97 13.66
N ARG A 239 -7.82 1.79 13.36
CA ARG A 239 -6.46 1.33 13.08
C ARG A 239 -5.49 1.48 14.24
N TRP A 240 -5.96 1.94 15.38
CA TRP A 240 -5.19 2.03 16.62
C TRP A 240 -6.05 1.80 17.85
N ALA A 241 -5.42 1.35 18.94
CA ALA A 241 -6.03 1.24 20.26
C ALA A 241 -5.01 1.55 21.33
N TYR A 242 -5.46 2.13 22.45
CA TYR A 242 -4.59 2.27 23.61
C TYR A 242 -4.35 0.86 24.22
N PRO A 243 -3.09 0.45 24.47
CA PRO A 243 -2.74 -0.96 24.74
C PRO A 243 -3.40 -1.58 25.97
N LEU A 244 -3.78 -0.76 26.94
CA LEU A 244 -4.52 -1.18 28.16
C LEU A 244 -5.60 -0.14 28.48
N PRO A 245 -6.82 -0.29 27.94
CA PRO A 245 -7.93 0.64 28.20
C PRO A 245 -8.23 0.81 29.67
N GLY A 246 -8.57 2.02 30.12
CA GLY A 246 -8.89 2.33 31.51
C GLY A 246 -7.69 2.39 32.46
N SER A 247 -6.47 2.17 31.99
CA SER A 247 -5.25 2.19 32.81
C SER A 247 -4.80 3.59 33.22
N HIS A 248 -3.90 3.65 34.19
CA HIS A 248 -3.13 4.84 34.53
C HIS A 248 -1.63 4.53 34.54
N VAL A 249 -0.80 5.54 34.34
CA VAL A 249 0.66 5.39 34.35
C VAL A 249 1.15 5.28 35.80
N ILE A 250 1.92 4.23 36.08
CA ILE A 250 2.60 4.05 37.40
C ILE A 250 4.10 4.29 37.31
N SER A 251 4.70 4.19 36.09
CA SER A 251 6.12 4.51 35.87
C SER A 251 6.30 5.00 34.42
N PRO A 252 6.72 6.25 34.20
CA PRO A 252 6.94 6.78 32.87
C PRO A 252 8.26 6.27 32.26
N PHE A 253 8.40 6.44 30.94
CA PHE A 253 9.63 6.15 30.20
C PHE A 253 10.80 7.01 30.71
N GLY A 254 12.00 6.44 30.78
CA GLY A 254 13.24 7.14 31.10
C GLY A 254 13.45 7.32 32.62
N GLY A 255 13.75 8.53 33.04
CA GLY A 255 14.08 8.85 34.43
C GLY A 255 15.41 8.26 34.93
N PRO A 256 15.69 8.37 36.24
CA PRO A 256 16.96 7.89 36.83
C PRO A 256 17.23 6.41 36.62
N ARG A 257 16.15 5.59 36.56
CA ARG A 257 16.23 4.13 36.33
C ARG A 257 16.41 3.74 34.86
N ARG A 258 16.46 4.71 33.94
CA ARG A 258 16.52 4.47 32.49
C ARG A 258 15.43 3.50 32.01
N HIS A 259 14.20 3.70 32.50
CA HIS A 259 13.05 2.84 32.22
C HIS A 259 12.80 2.76 30.70
N SER A 260 12.78 1.55 30.17
CA SER A 260 12.76 1.28 28.72
C SER A 260 11.38 1.41 28.07
N GLY A 261 10.31 1.53 28.86
CA GLY A 261 8.93 1.64 28.41
C GLY A 261 8.11 2.51 29.33
N VAL A 262 6.81 2.32 29.30
CA VAL A 262 5.84 2.86 30.26
C VAL A 262 5.16 1.72 30.99
N ASP A 263 5.08 1.81 32.31
CA ASP A 263 4.29 0.86 33.09
C ASP A 263 2.91 1.46 33.32
N ILE A 264 1.89 0.72 32.88
CA ILE A 264 0.48 1.11 32.97
C ILE A 264 -0.32 0.01 33.68
N LYS A 265 -1.22 0.43 34.55
CA LYS A 265 -1.94 -0.45 35.48
C LYS A 265 -3.43 -0.21 35.45
N THR A 266 -4.17 -1.31 35.56
CA THR A 266 -5.61 -1.36 35.87
C THR A 266 -5.87 -2.41 36.96
N LYS A 267 -6.78 -3.34 36.69
CA LYS A 267 -7.07 -4.49 37.51
C LYS A 267 -6.20 -5.70 37.13
N PRO A 268 -6.01 -6.67 38.03
CA PRO A 268 -5.41 -7.94 37.67
C PRO A 268 -6.15 -8.68 36.55
N ASN A 269 -5.37 -9.32 35.66
CA ASN A 269 -5.88 -10.08 34.53
C ASN A 269 -6.76 -9.26 33.53
N ASP A 270 -6.54 -7.96 33.46
CA ASP A 270 -7.20 -7.13 32.43
C ASP A 270 -6.70 -7.42 31.02
N ARG A 271 -7.57 -7.18 30.05
CA ARG A 271 -7.30 -7.47 28.64
C ARG A 271 -6.30 -6.48 28.06
N ILE A 272 -5.16 -6.99 27.60
CA ILE A 272 -4.19 -6.26 26.82
C ILE A 272 -4.59 -6.35 25.35
N VAL A 273 -4.59 -5.22 24.66
CA VAL A 273 -4.96 -5.18 23.23
C VAL A 273 -3.78 -4.74 22.36
N ALA A 274 -3.74 -5.21 21.11
CA ALA A 274 -2.76 -4.76 20.13
C ALA A 274 -2.96 -3.26 19.84
N ALA A 275 -1.89 -2.49 19.93
CA ALA A 275 -1.93 -1.04 19.73
C ALA A 275 -2.22 -0.65 18.28
N PHE A 276 -1.79 -1.45 17.32
CA PHE A 276 -1.97 -1.25 15.88
C PHE A 276 -2.13 -2.60 15.17
N ASP A 277 -2.59 -2.58 13.91
CA ASP A 277 -2.53 -3.75 13.02
C ASP A 277 -1.08 -4.24 12.89
N GLY A 278 -0.85 -5.56 12.86
CA GLY A 278 0.52 -6.06 12.73
C GLY A 278 0.63 -7.57 12.70
N VAL A 279 1.90 -8.05 12.78
CA VAL A 279 2.25 -9.46 12.83
C VAL A 279 3.04 -9.73 14.09
N VAL A 280 2.66 -10.77 14.84
CA VAL A 280 3.36 -11.19 16.06
C VAL A 280 4.72 -11.78 15.68
N VAL A 281 5.80 -11.18 16.20
CA VAL A 281 7.17 -11.62 15.96
C VAL A 281 7.82 -12.28 17.19
N LYS A 282 7.20 -12.15 18.37
CA LYS A 282 7.56 -12.87 19.60
C LYS A 282 6.31 -13.10 20.46
N SER A 283 6.19 -14.28 21.05
CA SER A 283 5.15 -14.61 22.05
C SER A 283 5.67 -15.76 22.92
N CYS A 284 6.44 -15.44 23.95
CA CYS A 284 7.05 -16.41 24.86
C CYS A 284 7.58 -15.74 26.14
N PRO A 285 7.94 -16.49 27.18
CA PRO A 285 8.74 -15.96 28.29
C PRO A 285 10.09 -15.43 27.78
N PHE A 286 10.51 -14.26 28.25
CA PHE A 286 11.78 -13.66 27.84
C PHE A 286 12.43 -12.86 28.98
N ALA A 287 13.48 -13.40 29.58
CA ALA A 287 14.31 -12.77 30.60
C ALA A 287 13.46 -12.01 31.66
N GLY A 288 13.85 -10.78 32.02
CA GLY A 288 13.13 -9.94 32.98
C GLY A 288 11.73 -9.50 32.57
N TYR A 289 11.37 -9.62 31.28
CA TYR A 289 10.05 -9.25 30.76
C TYR A 289 8.93 -10.26 31.11
N GLY A 290 9.29 -11.48 31.54
CA GLY A 290 8.31 -12.54 31.78
C GLY A 290 7.60 -12.94 30.47
N ASN A 291 6.33 -13.31 30.54
CA ASN A 291 5.55 -13.57 29.33
C ASN A 291 5.40 -12.27 28.54
N CYS A 292 5.90 -12.27 27.32
CA CYS A 292 5.87 -11.08 26.48
C CYS A 292 5.42 -11.38 25.06
N ILE A 293 4.83 -10.37 24.43
CA ILE A 293 4.46 -10.36 23.02
C ILE A 293 5.17 -9.17 22.36
N ARG A 294 5.74 -9.39 21.18
CA ARG A 294 6.26 -8.31 20.31
C ARG A 294 5.54 -8.38 18.98
N ILE A 295 5.05 -7.24 18.52
CA ILE A 295 4.28 -7.11 17.28
C ILE A 295 5.01 -6.13 16.37
N LYS A 296 5.22 -6.54 15.12
CA LYS A 296 5.72 -5.69 14.04
C LYS A 296 4.55 -5.02 13.32
N HIS A 297 4.61 -3.71 13.19
CA HIS A 297 3.60 -2.87 12.56
C HIS A 297 4.12 -2.22 11.28
N SER A 298 3.24 -1.56 10.57
CA SER A 298 3.58 -0.73 9.43
C SER A 298 4.55 0.40 9.79
N TYR A 299 5.20 0.98 8.80
CA TYR A 299 6.13 2.11 8.90
C TYR A 299 7.40 1.85 9.73
N GLY A 300 7.73 0.58 10.03
CA GLY A 300 8.93 0.22 10.79
C GLY A 300 8.80 0.37 12.31
N PHE A 301 7.57 0.48 12.81
CA PHE A 301 7.28 0.45 14.24
C PHE A 301 7.14 -0.98 14.75
N GLU A 302 7.47 -1.17 16.03
CA GLU A 302 7.16 -2.39 16.77
C GLU A 302 6.69 -2.01 18.19
N THR A 303 5.84 -2.86 18.77
CA THR A 303 5.40 -2.73 20.17
C THR A 303 5.72 -4.01 20.94
N LEU A 304 6.05 -3.86 22.22
CA LEU A 304 6.31 -4.96 23.12
C LEU A 304 5.42 -4.82 24.36
N TYR A 305 4.80 -5.94 24.74
CA TYR A 305 3.87 -6.08 25.86
C TYR A 305 4.45 -7.12 26.80
N SER A 306 4.64 -6.79 28.08
CA SER A 306 5.36 -7.63 29.04
C SER A 306 4.58 -7.86 30.32
N HIS A 307 5.13 -8.76 31.17
CA HIS A 307 4.63 -9.17 32.47
C HIS A 307 3.26 -9.83 32.42
N GLN A 308 2.87 -10.36 31.26
CA GLN A 308 1.55 -10.97 31.07
C GLN A 308 1.37 -12.22 31.91
N SER A 309 0.15 -12.44 32.43
CA SER A 309 -0.23 -13.71 33.01
C SER A 309 -0.46 -14.78 31.95
N LYS A 310 -0.98 -14.35 30.76
CA LYS A 310 -1.27 -15.24 29.65
C LYS A 310 -1.15 -14.51 28.31
N ASN A 311 -0.49 -15.14 27.32
CA ASN A 311 -0.47 -14.73 25.93
C ASN A 311 -1.56 -15.50 25.17
N PHE A 312 -2.33 -14.83 24.28
CA PHE A 312 -3.40 -15.43 23.48
C PHE A 312 -3.02 -15.62 22.02
N VAL A 313 -1.89 -15.06 21.59
CA VAL A 313 -1.41 -15.08 20.20
C VAL A 313 -0.03 -15.72 20.11
N LYS A 314 0.31 -16.29 18.97
CA LYS A 314 1.59 -16.94 18.68
C LYS A 314 2.33 -16.22 17.55
N VAL A 315 3.62 -16.50 17.41
CA VAL A 315 4.47 -15.96 16.32
C VAL A 315 3.85 -16.32 14.96
N GLY A 316 3.79 -15.31 14.08
CA GLY A 316 3.18 -15.40 12.76
C GLY A 316 1.71 -14.96 12.71
N ASP A 317 1.02 -14.88 13.84
CA ASP A 317 -0.37 -14.41 13.84
C ASP A 317 -0.48 -12.95 13.38
N LYS A 318 -1.46 -12.68 12.51
CA LYS A 318 -1.86 -11.32 12.14
C LYS A 318 -2.89 -10.83 13.15
N VAL A 319 -2.65 -9.67 13.73
CA VAL A 319 -3.53 -9.04 14.70
C VAL A 319 -4.07 -7.71 14.19
N LYS A 320 -5.27 -7.35 14.65
CA LYS A 320 -5.89 -6.04 14.39
C LYS A 320 -5.74 -5.13 15.60
N ALA A 321 -5.69 -3.82 15.38
CA ALA A 321 -5.78 -2.84 16.44
C ALA A 321 -7.01 -3.12 17.34
N GLY A 322 -6.83 -3.07 18.66
CA GLY A 322 -7.89 -3.39 19.63
C GLY A 322 -8.15 -4.89 19.85
N GLN A 323 -7.54 -5.78 19.06
CA GLN A 323 -7.66 -7.23 19.30
C GLN A 323 -7.00 -7.60 20.63
N VAL A 324 -7.69 -8.39 21.45
CA VAL A 324 -7.13 -8.91 22.71
C VAL A 324 -6.01 -9.90 22.41
N ILE A 325 -4.81 -9.64 22.95
CA ILE A 325 -3.61 -10.43 22.71
C ILE A 325 -3.09 -11.14 23.97
N GLY A 326 -3.54 -10.73 25.16
CA GLY A 326 -3.14 -11.34 26.41
C GLY A 326 -3.82 -10.71 27.61
N LEU A 327 -3.38 -11.07 28.81
CA LEU A 327 -3.87 -10.54 30.08
C LEU A 327 -2.71 -9.95 30.90
N THR A 328 -2.99 -8.86 31.63
CA THR A 328 -2.03 -8.30 32.58
C THR A 328 -1.63 -9.34 33.63
N GLY A 329 -0.44 -9.21 34.17
CA GLY A 329 0.10 -10.13 35.15
C GLY A 329 1.33 -9.58 35.85
N ARG A 330 2.05 -10.50 36.53
CA ARG A 330 3.23 -10.18 37.32
C ARG A 330 4.39 -11.14 37.04
N THR A 331 4.51 -11.61 35.78
CA THR A 331 5.61 -12.51 35.40
C THR A 331 6.91 -11.74 35.17
N GLY A 332 8.04 -12.44 35.22
CA GLY A 332 9.36 -11.82 35.10
C GLY A 332 9.79 -11.03 36.33
N ARG A 333 10.32 -9.81 36.13
CA ARG A 333 10.81 -8.96 37.25
C ARG A 333 9.75 -8.00 37.81
N ALA A 334 8.49 -8.17 37.44
CA ALA A 334 7.43 -7.32 37.95
C ALA A 334 7.22 -7.49 39.45
N THR A 335 7.23 -6.40 40.22
CA THR A 335 6.94 -6.39 41.65
C THR A 335 5.44 -6.26 41.96
N THR A 336 4.70 -5.64 41.04
CA THR A 336 3.25 -5.48 41.06
C THR A 336 2.67 -5.88 39.73
N GLU A 337 1.38 -6.16 39.66
CA GLU A 337 0.68 -6.48 38.45
C GLU A 337 0.50 -5.23 37.60
N HIS A 338 1.00 -5.25 36.34
CA HIS A 338 0.91 -4.15 35.42
C HIS A 338 1.26 -4.64 34.00
N LEU A 339 1.03 -3.80 33.00
CA LEU A 339 1.59 -3.94 31.66
C LEU A 339 2.81 -3.03 31.53
N HIS A 340 3.98 -3.60 31.27
CA HIS A 340 5.13 -2.85 30.76
C HIS A 340 5.04 -2.80 29.25
N PHE A 341 4.93 -1.59 28.70
CA PHE A 341 4.71 -1.33 27.27
C PHE A 341 5.87 -0.56 26.66
N GLU A 342 6.51 -1.12 25.63
CA GLU A 342 7.58 -0.47 24.88
C GLU A 342 7.15 -0.21 23.44
N VAL A 343 7.68 0.85 22.86
CA VAL A 343 7.60 1.19 21.43
C VAL A 343 9.01 1.21 20.85
N PHE A 344 9.14 0.66 19.64
CA PHE A 344 10.39 0.70 18.88
C PHE A 344 10.12 1.32 17.51
N PHE A 345 11.13 2.00 16.99
CA PHE A 345 11.18 2.45 15.62
C PHE A 345 12.54 2.12 15.02
N GLN A 346 12.57 1.38 13.91
CA GLN A 346 13.79 0.87 13.29
C GLN A 346 14.74 0.20 14.30
N GLY A 347 14.18 -0.64 15.18
CA GLY A 347 14.91 -1.37 16.22
C GLY A 347 15.36 -0.53 17.43
N ARG A 348 15.19 0.79 17.41
CA ARG A 348 15.52 1.69 18.54
C ARG A 348 14.31 1.92 19.43
N ARG A 349 14.51 1.87 20.75
CA ARG A 349 13.48 2.22 21.72
C ARG A 349 13.06 3.68 21.57
N LEU A 350 11.76 3.91 21.59
CA LEU A 350 11.13 5.20 21.52
C LEU A 350 10.25 5.40 22.77
N ASN A 351 10.25 6.62 23.31
CA ASN A 351 9.30 6.95 24.37
C ASN A 351 7.86 6.75 23.88
N PRO A 352 7.04 5.86 24.48
CA PRO A 352 5.67 5.63 24.08
C PRO A 352 4.81 6.90 24.02
N ALA A 353 5.13 7.91 24.83
CA ALA A 353 4.46 9.21 24.83
C ALA A 353 4.62 10.01 23.54
N VAL A 354 5.52 9.61 22.62
CA VAL A 354 5.62 10.20 21.28
C VAL A 354 4.42 9.80 20.41
N LEU A 355 3.88 8.58 20.63
CA LEU A 355 2.70 8.08 19.92
C LEU A 355 1.41 8.30 20.69
N PHE A 356 1.42 8.11 22.02
CA PHE A 356 0.21 8.08 22.85
C PHE A 356 0.18 9.21 23.87
N ASP A 357 -0.95 9.87 23.95
CA ASP A 357 -1.34 10.66 25.11
C ASP A 357 -1.84 9.71 26.21
N HIS A 358 -1.01 9.48 27.20
CA HIS A 358 -1.32 8.56 28.29
C HIS A 358 -2.40 9.07 29.24
N THR A 359 -2.69 10.38 29.24
CA THR A 359 -3.79 10.97 30.03
C THR A 359 -5.13 10.72 29.35
N ASN A 360 -5.22 11.07 28.08
CA ASN A 360 -6.47 10.97 27.31
C ASN A 360 -6.66 9.58 26.64
N LYS A 361 -5.68 8.66 26.74
CA LYS A 361 -5.70 7.34 26.09
C LYS A 361 -5.92 7.44 24.58
N SER A 362 -5.33 8.44 23.95
CA SER A 362 -5.46 8.72 22.53
C SER A 362 -4.09 8.77 21.84
N LEU A 363 -4.07 8.77 20.50
CA LEU A 363 -2.88 9.14 19.76
C LEU A 363 -2.58 10.63 19.97
N GLN A 364 -1.29 10.95 19.95
CA GLN A 364 -0.83 12.34 19.94
C GLN A 364 -1.28 13.07 18.67
N GLN A 365 -1.64 14.35 18.81
CA GLN A 365 -2.02 15.21 17.69
C GLN A 365 -0.76 15.88 17.11
N VAL A 366 0.09 15.07 16.50
CA VAL A 366 1.42 15.48 16.00
C VAL A 366 1.72 14.89 14.63
N THR A 367 2.63 15.54 13.91
CA THR A 367 3.31 14.97 12.76
C THR A 367 4.70 14.52 13.15
N LEU A 368 5.02 13.25 12.94
CA LEU A 368 6.34 12.69 13.17
C LEU A 368 7.18 12.78 11.90
N THR A 369 8.40 13.30 11.99
CA THR A 369 9.44 13.11 10.98
C THR A 369 10.28 11.92 11.39
N LEU A 370 10.23 10.87 10.57
CA LEU A 370 10.81 9.56 10.82
C LEU A 370 11.99 9.35 9.87
N ALA A 371 13.15 8.93 10.39
CA ALA A 371 14.35 8.72 9.59
C ALA A 371 14.79 7.25 9.57
N LYS A 372 15.37 6.81 8.46
CA LYS A 372 15.86 5.43 8.23
C LYS A 372 16.84 4.96 9.31
N ASN A 373 17.60 5.88 9.91
CA ASN A 373 18.53 5.59 11.01
C ASN A 373 17.85 5.47 12.39
N GLY A 374 16.51 5.50 12.44
CA GLY A 374 15.73 5.37 13.68
C GLY A 374 15.52 6.69 14.44
N ALA A 375 15.95 7.85 13.92
CA ALA A 375 15.64 9.13 14.53
C ALA A 375 14.18 9.52 14.32
N VAL A 376 13.57 10.08 15.37
CA VAL A 376 12.17 10.54 15.37
C VAL A 376 12.11 11.98 15.90
N LYS A 377 11.44 12.86 15.15
CA LYS A 377 11.17 14.25 15.51
C LYS A 377 9.67 14.47 15.50
N SER A 378 9.12 15.08 16.54
CA SER A 378 7.69 15.34 16.68
C SER A 378 7.41 16.84 16.54
N GLU A 379 6.42 17.20 15.75
CA GLU A 379 5.94 18.57 15.55
C GLU A 379 4.44 18.61 15.84
N ARG A 380 3.97 19.56 16.69
CA ARG A 380 2.52 19.70 16.98
C ARG A 380 1.75 20.20 15.76
N ASN A 381 0.56 19.64 15.56
CA ASN A 381 -0.36 20.09 14.51
C ASN A 381 -1.17 21.30 15.01
N TYR A 382 -0.75 22.52 14.66
CA TYR A 382 -1.40 23.76 15.12
C TYR A 382 -2.81 24.04 14.54
N TYR A 383 -3.33 23.18 13.64
CA TYR A 383 -4.62 23.38 12.93
C TYR A 383 -5.66 22.31 13.20
N ALA A 384 -5.52 21.52 14.27
CA ALA A 384 -6.47 20.44 14.56
C ALA A 384 -7.76 20.88 15.30
N ASN A 385 -7.96 22.19 15.52
CA ASN A 385 -9.16 22.74 16.17
C ASN A 385 -9.68 23.94 15.35
N LYS A 386 -10.47 23.68 14.31
CA LYS A 386 -11.51 24.56 13.80
C LYS A 386 -12.65 23.73 13.24
#